data_a8172acbdd5b24f5c5cee83dd4e0383f
#
_entry.id   a8172acbdd5b24f5c5cee83dd4e0383f
#
_cell.length_a   1.000
_cell.length_b   1.000
_cell.length_c   1.000
_cell.angle_alpha   90.00
_cell.angle_beta   90.00
_cell.angle_gamma   90.00
#
_symmetry.space_group_name_H-M   'P 1'
#
loop_
_entity.id
_entity.type
_entity.pdbx_description
1 polymer ?
#
loop_
_entity_poly.entity_id
_entity_poly.type
_entity_poly.pdbx_seq_one_letter_code
_entity_poly.pdbx_strand_id
1 'polypeptide(L)'
;MTGVLKKVAFYMILLMIWELVYKLGVDVFKVWKPYIFPSPIDVAKTLGDLISDNTLFIAIAASIKRLFIGYLISLVVGIALGLLIVRYKYLDENFRSMILGLQTLPSICWIPFSILWFGINEQAIIFVIAIGSIFAISIATESGIKNVNPIYVKAASTMGAKGFRLYWSVIIPSALPAIISGMKQGWSFAWRALMAGEMMSATKGLGQVLTVGRELGDISQVMGIMIVIILLGFIFDKLVFEKLERNIRYKCGLEVK
;
A
#
# COMPACT_ATOMS: atom_id res chain seq x y z
N MET A 1 -13.34 15.58 -22.53
CA MET A 1 -14.56 14.76 -22.43
C MET A 1 -14.38 13.32 -22.96
N THR A 2 -13.67 13.09 -24.06
CA THR A 2 -13.48 11.74 -24.64
C THR A 2 -12.79 10.71 -23.74
N GLY A 3 -11.86 11.13 -22.88
CA GLY A 3 -11.15 10.21 -22.00
C GLY A 3 -11.97 9.66 -20.81
N VAL A 4 -12.87 10.47 -20.25
CA VAL A 4 -13.75 10.04 -19.15
C VAL A 4 -14.80 9.06 -19.68
N LEU A 5 -15.40 9.37 -20.84
CA LEU A 5 -16.41 8.51 -21.48
C LEU A 5 -15.84 7.12 -21.79
N LYS A 6 -14.60 7.04 -22.30
CA LYS A 6 -13.92 5.76 -22.55
C LYS A 6 -13.70 4.95 -21.27
N LYS A 7 -13.32 5.60 -20.17
CA LYS A 7 -13.15 4.93 -18.86
C LYS A 7 -14.49 4.41 -18.32
N VAL A 8 -15.53 5.23 -18.37
CA VAL A 8 -16.89 4.82 -17.94
C VAL A 8 -17.38 3.64 -18.79
N ALA A 9 -17.26 3.71 -20.12
CA ALA A 9 -17.63 2.63 -21.01
C ALA A 9 -16.87 1.32 -20.67
N PHE A 10 -15.58 1.41 -20.37
CA PHE A 10 -14.76 0.26 -19.98
C PHE A 10 -15.28 -0.41 -18.69
N TYR A 11 -15.57 0.37 -17.65
CA TYR A 11 -16.11 -0.19 -16.39
C TYR A 11 -17.53 -0.75 -16.56
N MET A 12 -18.36 -0.12 -17.41
CA MET A 12 -19.68 -0.65 -17.75
C MET A 12 -19.58 -2.00 -18.48
N ILE A 13 -18.64 -2.13 -19.41
CA ILE A 13 -18.38 -3.42 -20.09
C ILE A 13 -17.93 -4.48 -19.08
N LEU A 14 -17.06 -4.15 -18.13
CA LEU A 14 -16.64 -5.09 -17.08
C LEU A 14 -17.84 -5.56 -16.22
N LEU A 15 -18.72 -4.65 -15.83
CA LEU A 15 -19.94 -5.01 -15.07
C LEU A 15 -20.87 -5.89 -15.90
N MET A 16 -21.04 -5.60 -17.22
CA MET A 16 -21.84 -6.45 -18.10
C MET A 16 -21.21 -7.84 -18.28
N ILE A 17 -19.89 -7.92 -18.39
CA ILE A 17 -19.20 -9.23 -18.43
C ILE A 17 -19.42 -10.00 -17.13
N TRP A 18 -19.32 -9.36 -15.97
CA TRP A 18 -19.57 -10.01 -14.69
C TRP A 18 -21.01 -10.54 -14.60
N GLU A 19 -22.00 -9.71 -14.96
CA GLU A 19 -23.41 -10.13 -14.98
C GLU A 19 -23.65 -11.26 -15.98
N LEU A 20 -23.01 -11.22 -17.16
CA LEU A 20 -23.10 -12.28 -18.16
C LEU A 20 -22.52 -13.61 -17.65
N VAL A 21 -21.35 -13.56 -17.02
CA VAL A 21 -20.70 -14.74 -16.42
C VAL A 21 -21.56 -15.31 -15.30
N TYR A 22 -22.17 -14.45 -14.47
CA TYR A 22 -23.12 -14.87 -13.45
C TYR A 22 -24.30 -15.62 -14.08
N LYS A 23 -25.01 -15.01 -15.04
CA LYS A 23 -26.18 -15.62 -15.70
C LYS A 23 -25.84 -16.93 -16.39
N LEU A 24 -24.74 -16.97 -17.13
CA LEU A 24 -24.33 -18.20 -17.81
C LEU A 24 -23.93 -19.29 -16.82
N GLY A 25 -23.14 -18.97 -15.81
CA GLY A 25 -22.62 -19.94 -14.85
C GLY A 25 -23.64 -20.44 -13.84
N VAL A 26 -24.54 -19.56 -13.36
CA VAL A 26 -25.51 -19.87 -12.30
C VAL A 26 -26.86 -20.27 -12.89
N ASP A 27 -27.41 -19.48 -13.84
CA ASP A 27 -28.79 -19.67 -14.31
C ASP A 27 -28.86 -20.67 -15.47
N VAL A 28 -27.94 -20.60 -16.45
CA VAL A 28 -27.99 -21.40 -17.67
C VAL A 28 -27.28 -22.74 -17.47
N PHE A 29 -25.99 -22.72 -17.23
CA PHE A 29 -25.16 -23.94 -17.11
C PHE A 29 -25.25 -24.60 -15.72
N LYS A 30 -25.71 -23.87 -14.70
CA LYS A 30 -25.79 -24.31 -13.30
C LYS A 30 -24.52 -24.93 -12.74
N VAL A 31 -23.36 -24.42 -13.24
CA VAL A 31 -22.02 -24.86 -12.80
C VAL A 31 -21.75 -24.37 -11.38
N TRP A 32 -22.21 -23.15 -11.07
CA TRP A 32 -22.05 -22.55 -9.75
C TRP A 32 -23.40 -22.33 -9.07
N LYS A 33 -23.40 -22.44 -7.76
CA LYS A 33 -24.56 -22.05 -6.96
C LYS A 33 -24.54 -20.54 -6.71
N PRO A 34 -25.71 -19.87 -6.58
CA PRO A 34 -25.80 -18.42 -6.39
C PRO A 34 -24.93 -17.86 -5.25
N TYR A 35 -24.77 -18.64 -4.18
CA TYR A 35 -23.95 -18.25 -3.04
C TYR A 35 -22.43 -18.39 -3.26
N ILE A 36 -21.98 -19.03 -4.35
CA ILE A 36 -20.55 -19.18 -4.68
C ILE A 36 -20.08 -18.03 -5.58
N PHE A 37 -20.94 -17.60 -6.49
CA PHE A 37 -20.63 -16.50 -7.40
C PHE A 37 -21.81 -15.54 -7.44
N PRO A 38 -21.78 -14.44 -6.65
CA PRO A 38 -22.90 -13.51 -6.54
C PRO A 38 -23.02 -12.59 -7.76
N SER A 39 -24.23 -12.07 -7.99
CA SER A 39 -24.44 -11.04 -9.00
C SER A 39 -23.91 -9.67 -8.54
N PRO A 40 -23.58 -8.73 -9.46
CA PRO A 40 -23.27 -7.34 -9.10
C PRO A 40 -24.35 -6.68 -8.26
N ILE A 41 -25.62 -7.05 -8.47
CA ILE A 41 -26.77 -6.49 -7.73
C ILE A 41 -26.77 -6.98 -6.27
N ASP A 42 -26.46 -8.25 -6.03
CA ASP A 42 -26.41 -8.79 -4.67
C ASP A 42 -25.26 -8.16 -3.88
N VAL A 43 -24.11 -8.00 -4.52
CA VAL A 43 -22.97 -7.29 -3.93
C VAL A 43 -23.32 -5.84 -3.57
N ALA A 44 -24.04 -5.14 -4.47
CA ALA A 44 -24.46 -3.75 -4.21
C ALA A 44 -25.49 -3.68 -3.06
N LYS A 45 -26.41 -4.63 -2.94
CA LYS A 45 -27.35 -4.71 -1.83
C LYS A 45 -26.63 -4.93 -0.50
N THR A 46 -25.75 -5.93 -0.42
CA THR A 46 -24.99 -6.23 0.79
C THR A 46 -24.11 -5.02 1.21
N LEU A 47 -23.50 -4.33 0.26
CA LEU A 47 -22.79 -3.06 0.58
C LEU A 47 -23.75 -2.00 1.11
N GLY A 48 -24.96 -1.89 0.57
CA GLY A 48 -26.01 -0.99 1.08
C GLY A 48 -26.38 -1.29 2.52
N ASP A 49 -26.53 -2.56 2.87
CA ASP A 49 -26.83 -3.02 4.24
C ASP A 49 -25.69 -2.67 5.20
N LEU A 50 -24.42 -2.95 4.81
CA LEU A 50 -23.23 -2.60 5.60
C LEU A 50 -23.02 -1.09 5.77
N ILE A 51 -23.53 -0.28 4.85
CA ILE A 51 -23.56 1.19 4.97
C ILE A 51 -24.63 1.61 5.95
N SER A 52 -25.83 1.04 5.85
CA SER A 52 -27.00 1.43 6.66
C SER A 52 -26.83 1.13 8.14
N ASP A 53 -26.13 0.07 8.49
CA ASP A 53 -25.80 -0.33 9.87
C ASP A 53 -24.47 0.28 10.39
N ASN A 54 -23.83 1.16 9.61
CA ASN A 54 -22.54 1.80 9.87
C ASN A 54 -21.33 0.86 10.00
N THR A 55 -21.47 -0.43 9.79
CA THR A 55 -20.38 -1.42 9.89
C THR A 55 -19.23 -1.05 8.96
N LEU A 56 -19.56 -0.68 7.71
CA LEU A 56 -18.56 -0.32 6.71
C LEU A 56 -17.75 0.92 7.12
N PHE A 57 -18.40 1.98 7.61
CA PHE A 57 -17.71 3.22 8.00
C PHE A 57 -16.80 3.00 9.21
N ILE A 58 -17.25 2.23 10.20
CA ILE A 58 -16.45 1.89 11.38
C ILE A 58 -15.22 1.06 10.96
N ALA A 59 -15.41 0.09 10.07
CA ALA A 59 -14.32 -0.74 9.57
C ALA A 59 -13.29 0.09 8.78
N ILE A 60 -13.73 0.96 7.87
CA ILE A 60 -12.85 1.86 7.12
C ILE A 60 -12.05 2.76 8.07
N ALA A 61 -12.70 3.41 9.02
CA ALA A 61 -12.05 4.31 9.96
C ALA A 61 -10.98 3.59 10.80
N ALA A 62 -11.29 2.40 11.30
CA ALA A 62 -10.36 1.59 12.08
C ALA A 62 -9.15 1.15 11.25
N SER A 63 -9.37 0.63 10.04
CA SER A 63 -8.30 0.18 9.12
C SER A 63 -7.39 1.33 8.71
N ILE A 64 -7.97 2.48 8.34
CA ILE A 64 -7.21 3.68 7.93
C ILE A 64 -6.37 4.21 9.10
N LYS A 65 -6.92 4.31 10.30
CA LYS A 65 -6.19 4.74 11.50
C LYS A 65 -4.93 3.89 11.72
N ARG A 66 -5.07 2.55 11.70
CA ARG A 66 -3.94 1.62 11.90
C ARG A 66 -2.92 1.72 10.78
N LEU A 67 -3.40 1.81 9.54
CA LEU A 67 -2.54 1.96 8.36
C LEU A 67 -1.67 3.21 8.47
N PHE A 68 -2.26 4.37 8.80
CA PHE A 68 -1.52 5.61 8.95
C PHE A 68 -0.48 5.54 10.06
N ILE A 69 -0.82 5.01 11.22
CA ILE A 69 0.12 4.87 12.34
C ILE A 69 1.29 3.95 11.95
N GLY A 70 0.99 2.75 11.45
CA GLY A 70 2.02 1.78 11.08
C GLY A 70 2.89 2.28 9.93
N TYR A 71 2.30 2.94 8.93
CA TYR A 71 3.03 3.49 7.80
C TYR A 71 3.90 4.70 8.21
N LEU A 72 3.42 5.56 9.10
CA LEU A 72 4.22 6.68 9.62
C LEU A 72 5.47 6.18 10.37
N ILE A 73 5.32 5.14 11.20
CA ILE A 73 6.44 4.46 11.84
C ILE A 73 7.42 3.94 10.77
N SER A 74 6.89 3.32 9.72
CA SER A 74 7.71 2.80 8.62
C SER A 74 8.48 3.88 7.89
N LEU A 75 7.87 5.04 7.66
CA LEU A 75 8.53 6.17 7.01
C LEU A 75 9.71 6.66 7.85
N VAL A 76 9.47 6.91 9.14
CA VAL A 76 10.51 7.43 10.03
C VAL A 76 11.67 6.43 10.15
N VAL A 77 11.36 5.17 10.48
CA VAL A 77 12.37 4.14 10.69
C VAL A 77 13.05 3.74 9.38
N GLY A 78 12.29 3.55 8.30
CA GLY A 78 12.82 3.14 7.00
C GLY A 78 13.75 4.20 6.39
N ILE A 79 13.36 5.48 6.42
CA ILE A 79 14.24 6.56 5.95
C ILE A 79 15.49 6.66 6.83
N ALA A 80 15.34 6.59 8.15
CA ALA A 80 16.47 6.63 9.07
C ALA A 80 17.46 5.48 8.81
N LEU A 81 16.98 4.25 8.64
CA LEU A 81 17.79 3.08 8.29
C LEU A 81 18.48 3.26 6.94
N GLY A 82 17.77 3.72 5.92
CA GLY A 82 18.36 3.99 4.60
C GLY A 82 19.50 5.02 4.66
N LEU A 83 19.31 6.10 5.41
CA LEU A 83 20.35 7.11 5.63
C LEU A 83 21.55 6.55 6.40
N LEU A 84 21.33 5.73 7.42
CA LEU A 84 22.38 5.08 8.19
C LEU A 84 23.22 4.11 7.33
N ILE A 85 22.56 3.32 6.47
CA ILE A 85 23.26 2.42 5.54
C ILE A 85 24.16 3.20 4.59
N VAL A 86 23.69 4.33 4.04
CA VAL A 86 24.52 5.17 3.17
C VAL A 86 25.69 5.80 3.94
N ARG A 87 25.50 6.15 5.21
CA ARG A 87 26.50 6.84 6.02
C ARG A 87 27.65 5.95 6.48
N TYR A 88 27.38 4.68 6.80
CA TYR A 88 28.32 3.76 7.40
C TYR A 88 28.60 2.56 6.49
N LYS A 89 29.84 2.46 5.96
CA LYS A 89 30.25 1.39 5.05
C LYS A 89 30.01 -0.02 5.63
N TYR A 90 30.21 -0.21 6.93
CA TYR A 90 29.95 -1.48 7.60
C TYR A 90 28.47 -1.88 7.55
N LEU A 91 27.56 -0.92 7.70
CA LEU A 91 26.10 -1.18 7.58
C LEU A 91 25.72 -1.46 6.13
N ASP A 92 26.35 -0.81 5.19
CA ASP A 92 26.11 -1.04 3.76
C ASP A 92 26.48 -2.47 3.33
N GLU A 93 27.63 -2.96 3.74
CA GLU A 93 28.11 -4.28 3.37
C GLU A 93 27.28 -5.41 4.03
N ASN A 94 26.83 -5.23 5.26
CA ASN A 94 26.17 -6.29 6.04
C ASN A 94 24.66 -6.12 6.14
N PHE A 95 24.19 -4.93 6.57
CA PHE A 95 22.75 -4.69 6.81
C PHE A 95 21.93 -4.63 5.53
N ARG A 96 22.48 -4.10 4.45
CA ARG A 96 21.79 -4.07 3.16
C ARG A 96 21.40 -5.47 2.70
N SER A 97 22.34 -6.41 2.78
CA SER A 97 22.10 -7.80 2.42
C SER A 97 21.04 -8.46 3.30
N MET A 98 21.11 -8.21 4.61
CA MET A 98 20.12 -8.69 5.59
C MET A 98 18.72 -8.11 5.30
N ILE A 99 18.60 -6.80 5.08
CA ILE A 99 17.32 -6.15 4.77
C ILE A 99 16.73 -6.69 3.48
N LEU A 100 17.54 -6.91 2.43
CA LEU A 100 17.08 -7.53 1.19
C LEU A 100 16.55 -8.94 1.44
N GLY A 101 17.22 -9.74 2.28
CA GLY A 101 16.74 -11.04 2.70
C GLY A 101 15.41 -10.96 3.46
N LEU A 102 15.31 -10.06 4.45
CA LEU A 102 14.09 -9.87 5.22
C LEU A 102 12.91 -9.35 4.38
N GLN A 103 13.18 -8.54 3.36
CA GLN A 103 12.16 -8.05 2.43
C GLN A 103 11.53 -9.17 1.59
N THR A 104 12.21 -10.30 1.39
CA THR A 104 11.64 -11.45 0.68
C THR A 104 10.59 -12.19 1.50
N LEU A 105 10.57 -12.02 2.82
CA LEU A 105 9.54 -12.61 3.67
C LEU A 105 8.20 -11.91 3.44
N PRO A 106 7.14 -12.65 3.10
CA PRO A 106 5.80 -12.09 3.07
C PRO A 106 5.43 -11.50 4.43
N SER A 107 4.80 -10.33 4.46
CA SER A 107 4.41 -9.66 5.71
C SER A 107 3.52 -10.52 6.61
N ILE A 108 2.75 -11.45 6.04
CA ILE A 108 1.92 -12.41 6.79
C ILE A 108 2.75 -13.30 7.72
N CYS A 109 4.01 -13.59 7.38
CA CYS A 109 4.89 -14.42 8.21
C CYS A 109 5.27 -13.75 9.55
N TRP A 110 5.09 -12.42 9.65
CA TRP A 110 5.33 -11.68 10.88
C TRP A 110 4.15 -11.71 11.87
N ILE A 111 2.96 -12.17 11.43
CA ILE A 111 1.76 -12.20 12.27
C ILE A 111 1.93 -13.06 13.52
N PRO A 112 2.46 -14.31 13.46
CA PRO A 112 2.64 -15.11 14.65
C PRO A 112 3.55 -14.43 15.69
N PHE A 113 4.64 -13.80 15.25
CA PHE A 113 5.53 -13.04 16.14
C PHE A 113 4.84 -11.81 16.73
N SER A 114 4.06 -11.09 15.93
CA SER A 114 3.34 -9.92 16.40
C SER A 114 2.30 -10.28 17.46
N ILE A 115 1.58 -11.39 17.29
CA ILE A 115 0.62 -11.90 18.28
C ILE A 115 1.33 -12.35 19.54
N LEU A 116 2.48 -13.01 19.43
CA LEU A 116 3.27 -13.46 20.57
C LEU A 116 3.78 -12.29 21.44
N TRP A 117 4.20 -11.19 20.79
CA TRP A 117 4.79 -10.04 21.49
C TRP A 117 3.74 -9.03 21.99
N PHE A 118 2.68 -8.81 21.25
CA PHE A 118 1.69 -7.78 21.53
C PHE A 118 0.31 -8.34 21.90
N GLY A 119 0.06 -9.64 21.72
CA GLY A 119 -1.28 -10.23 21.84
C GLY A 119 -2.16 -9.94 20.61
N ILE A 120 -3.42 -10.40 20.66
CA ILE A 120 -4.41 -10.20 19.58
C ILE A 120 -5.05 -8.82 19.77
N ASN A 121 -4.39 -7.77 19.31
CA ASN A 121 -4.83 -6.38 19.46
C ASN A 121 -4.38 -5.47 18.30
N GLU A 122 -4.72 -4.19 18.37
CA GLU A 122 -4.32 -3.18 17.37
C GLU A 122 -2.81 -3.03 17.21
N GLN A 123 -2.03 -3.23 18.28
CA GLN A 123 -0.57 -3.05 18.26
C GLN A 123 0.10 -4.13 17.41
N ALA A 124 -0.40 -5.37 17.45
CA ALA A 124 0.08 -6.44 16.60
C ALA A 124 -0.09 -6.11 15.11
N ILE A 125 -1.26 -5.57 14.73
CA ILE A 125 -1.53 -5.17 13.34
C ILE A 125 -0.61 -4.01 12.92
N ILE A 126 -0.47 -2.98 13.77
CA ILE A 126 0.42 -1.83 13.52
C ILE A 126 1.87 -2.29 13.33
N PHE A 127 2.34 -3.25 14.14
CA PHE A 127 3.68 -3.83 13.99
C PHE A 127 3.85 -4.53 12.63
N VAL A 128 2.88 -5.34 12.21
CA VAL A 128 2.95 -6.04 10.91
C VAL A 128 2.95 -5.05 9.74
N ILE A 129 2.17 -3.97 9.83
CA ILE A 129 2.18 -2.89 8.84
C ILE A 129 3.57 -2.24 8.80
N ALA A 130 4.12 -1.91 9.97
CA ALA A 130 5.41 -1.25 10.07
C ALA A 130 6.52 -2.10 9.49
N ILE A 131 6.68 -3.35 9.95
CA ILE A 131 7.76 -4.23 9.48
C ILE A 131 7.61 -4.56 8.00
N GLY A 132 6.38 -4.70 7.50
CA GLY A 132 6.10 -5.00 6.10
C GLY A 132 6.54 -3.91 5.13
N SER A 133 6.67 -2.67 5.56
CA SER A 133 7.00 -1.52 4.70
C SER A 133 8.35 -0.87 4.98
N ILE A 134 8.92 -1.02 6.19
CA ILE A 134 10.22 -0.46 6.57
C ILE A 134 11.32 -0.81 5.58
N PHE A 135 11.42 -2.07 5.20
CA PHE A 135 12.50 -2.57 4.35
C PHE A 135 12.49 -1.95 2.95
N ALA A 136 11.30 -1.86 2.33
CA ALA A 136 11.16 -1.25 1.01
C ALA A 136 11.55 0.23 1.02
N ILE A 137 11.12 0.98 2.03
CA ILE A 137 11.45 2.40 2.19
C ILE A 137 12.96 2.57 2.46
N SER A 138 13.55 1.71 3.28
CA SER A 138 14.97 1.75 3.61
C SER A 138 15.84 1.54 2.37
N ILE A 139 15.57 0.48 1.59
CA ILE A 139 16.32 0.17 0.36
C ILE A 139 16.12 1.27 -0.70
N ALA A 140 14.92 1.79 -0.85
CA ALA A 140 14.66 2.87 -1.80
C ALA A 140 15.37 4.17 -1.40
N THR A 141 15.44 4.46 -0.11
CA THR A 141 16.18 5.63 0.40
C THR A 141 17.68 5.47 0.16
N GLU A 142 18.24 4.32 0.50
CA GLU A 142 19.65 4.00 0.25
C GLU A 142 19.97 4.08 -1.23
N SER A 143 19.22 3.37 -2.08
CA SER A 143 19.46 3.34 -3.53
C SER A 143 19.25 4.71 -4.16
N GLY A 144 18.24 5.46 -3.71
CA GLY A 144 17.98 6.80 -4.22
C GLY A 144 19.16 7.75 -3.99
N ILE A 145 19.79 7.68 -2.82
CA ILE A 145 20.94 8.51 -2.49
C ILE A 145 22.19 8.06 -3.23
N LYS A 146 22.47 6.77 -3.30
CA LYS A 146 23.65 6.22 -3.98
C LYS A 146 23.62 6.44 -5.49
N ASN A 147 22.45 6.44 -6.09
CA ASN A 147 22.26 6.60 -7.53
C ASN A 147 22.12 8.06 -7.98
N VAL A 148 22.36 9.04 -7.10
CA VAL A 148 22.44 10.46 -7.51
C VAL A 148 23.55 10.64 -8.54
N ASN A 149 23.22 11.29 -9.65
CA ASN A 149 24.17 11.49 -10.74
C ASN A 149 25.44 12.22 -10.23
N PRO A 150 26.64 11.61 -10.39
CA PRO A 150 27.90 12.19 -9.93
C PRO A 150 28.19 13.57 -10.50
N ILE A 151 27.60 13.91 -11.64
CA ILE A 151 27.77 15.24 -12.26
C ILE A 151 27.21 16.33 -11.35
N TYR A 152 26.05 16.12 -10.71
CA TYR A 152 25.46 17.11 -9.79
C TYR A 152 26.33 17.31 -8.57
N VAL A 153 26.93 16.25 -8.03
CA VAL A 153 27.82 16.30 -6.88
C VAL A 153 29.11 17.05 -7.25
N LYS A 154 29.69 16.75 -8.42
CA LYS A 154 30.91 17.43 -8.91
C LYS A 154 30.65 18.92 -9.15
N ALA A 155 29.58 19.28 -9.87
CA ALA A 155 29.24 20.66 -10.13
C ALA A 155 29.04 21.48 -8.84
N ALA A 156 28.29 20.94 -7.88
CA ALA A 156 28.09 21.60 -6.60
C ALA A 156 29.38 21.76 -5.81
N SER A 157 30.26 20.75 -5.84
CA SER A 157 31.56 20.80 -5.18
C SER A 157 32.47 21.87 -5.77
N THR A 158 32.45 22.03 -7.11
CA THR A 158 33.19 23.12 -7.81
C THR A 158 32.66 24.50 -7.40
N MET A 159 31.35 24.62 -7.11
CA MET A 159 30.74 25.85 -6.57
C MET A 159 30.95 26.03 -5.07
N GLY A 160 31.78 25.21 -4.43
CA GLY A 160 32.13 25.32 -3.01
C GLY A 160 31.19 24.62 -2.03
N ALA A 161 30.19 23.86 -2.50
CA ALA A 161 29.35 23.09 -1.60
C ALA A 161 30.10 21.86 -1.06
N LYS A 162 30.17 21.74 0.28
CA LYS A 162 30.85 20.63 0.97
C LYS A 162 30.05 20.13 2.17
N GLY A 163 30.31 18.89 2.58
CA GLY A 163 29.76 18.30 3.80
C GLY A 163 28.23 18.35 3.86
N PHE A 164 27.67 18.84 4.95
CA PHE A 164 26.22 18.90 5.21
C PHE A 164 25.47 19.74 4.15
N ARG A 165 26.06 20.84 3.68
CA ARG A 165 25.45 21.69 2.65
C ARG A 165 25.29 20.94 1.31
N LEU A 166 26.30 20.16 0.89
CA LEU A 166 26.26 19.35 -0.31
C LEU A 166 25.14 18.27 -0.19
N TYR A 167 25.06 17.63 0.99
CA TYR A 167 24.09 16.60 1.24
C TYR A 167 22.66 17.13 1.17
N TRP A 168 22.38 18.23 1.89
CA TRP A 168 21.05 18.76 2.05
C TRP A 168 20.53 19.55 0.84
N SER A 169 21.44 20.24 0.12
CA SER A 169 21.06 21.09 -1.00
C SER A 169 21.12 20.39 -2.37
N VAL A 170 21.84 19.27 -2.48
CA VAL A 170 22.05 18.60 -3.76
C VAL A 170 21.66 17.12 -3.71
N ILE A 171 22.26 16.34 -2.79
CA ILE A 171 22.07 14.89 -2.78
C ILE A 171 20.63 14.51 -2.41
N ILE A 172 20.10 15.02 -1.29
CA ILE A 172 18.74 14.72 -0.84
C ILE A 172 17.68 15.16 -1.87
N PRO A 173 17.70 16.41 -2.38
CA PRO A 173 16.74 16.82 -3.42
C PRO A 173 16.82 15.97 -4.69
N SER A 174 18.02 15.58 -5.11
CA SER A 174 18.21 14.74 -6.30
C SER A 174 17.73 13.28 -6.07
N ALA A 175 17.78 12.79 -4.84
CA ALA A 175 17.30 11.47 -4.45
C ALA A 175 15.79 11.41 -4.21
N LEU A 176 15.10 12.55 -3.99
CA LEU A 176 13.68 12.62 -3.64
C LEU A 176 12.76 11.83 -4.58
N PRO A 177 12.91 11.87 -5.91
CA PRO A 177 12.04 11.09 -6.80
C PRO A 177 12.11 9.58 -6.51
N ALA A 178 13.32 9.06 -6.28
CA ALA A 178 13.51 7.65 -5.95
C ALA A 178 12.96 7.30 -4.56
N ILE A 179 13.17 8.17 -3.57
CA ILE A 179 12.65 8.00 -2.21
C ILE A 179 11.12 7.93 -2.23
N ILE A 180 10.45 8.82 -3.01
CA ILE A 180 8.99 8.83 -3.11
C ILE A 180 8.46 7.59 -3.80
N SER A 181 9.12 7.12 -4.86
CA SER A 181 8.77 5.85 -5.48
C SER A 181 8.87 4.69 -4.47
N GLY A 182 9.88 4.71 -3.61
CA GLY A 182 10.02 3.76 -2.51
C GLY A 182 8.94 3.89 -1.44
N MET A 183 8.56 5.13 -1.09
CA MET A 183 7.44 5.39 -0.18
C MET A 183 6.12 4.83 -0.75
N LYS A 184 5.86 5.05 -2.03
CA LYS A 184 4.70 4.49 -2.73
C LYS A 184 4.70 2.96 -2.71
N GLN A 185 5.84 2.33 -2.95
CA GLN A 185 5.98 0.87 -2.84
C GLN A 185 5.77 0.39 -1.41
N GLY A 186 6.35 1.08 -0.42
CA GLY A 186 6.15 0.81 1.01
C GLY A 186 4.68 0.92 1.42
N TRP A 187 3.94 1.91 0.89
CA TRP A 187 2.50 2.03 1.09
C TRP A 187 1.74 0.80 0.58
N SER A 188 2.07 0.32 -0.60
CA SER A 188 1.45 -0.88 -1.16
C SER A 188 1.73 -2.14 -0.33
N PHE A 189 2.90 -2.21 0.31
CA PHE A 189 3.22 -3.28 1.26
C PHE A 189 2.47 -3.11 2.59
N ALA A 190 2.40 -1.88 3.11
CA ALA A 190 1.65 -1.55 4.31
C ALA A 190 0.16 -1.91 4.19
N TRP A 191 -0.45 -1.61 3.02
CA TRP A 191 -1.85 -1.94 2.73
C TRP A 191 -2.10 -3.46 2.75
N ARG A 192 -1.23 -4.23 2.12
CA ARG A 192 -1.33 -5.70 2.14
C ARG A 192 -1.10 -6.29 3.53
N ALA A 193 -0.14 -5.72 4.27
CA ALA A 193 0.15 -6.12 5.64
C ALA A 193 -1.02 -5.84 6.59
N LEU A 194 -1.68 -4.69 6.44
CA LEU A 194 -2.91 -4.34 7.16
C LEU A 194 -3.99 -5.40 6.96
N MET A 195 -4.31 -5.72 5.69
CA MET A 195 -5.35 -6.70 5.38
C MET A 195 -5.02 -8.07 5.99
N ALA A 196 -3.78 -8.54 5.83
CA ALA A 196 -3.34 -9.80 6.42
C ALA A 196 -3.46 -9.80 7.95
N GLY A 197 -3.05 -8.72 8.61
CA GLY A 197 -3.16 -8.58 10.07
C GLY A 197 -4.60 -8.53 10.57
N GLU A 198 -5.49 -7.79 9.88
CA GLU A 198 -6.90 -7.68 10.25
C GLU A 198 -7.68 -8.98 10.02
N MET A 199 -7.34 -9.74 8.97
CA MET A 199 -7.98 -11.05 8.72
C MET A 199 -7.63 -12.10 9.79
N MET A 200 -6.50 -11.96 10.46
CA MET A 200 -6.07 -12.88 11.54
C MET A 200 -6.45 -12.39 12.94
N SER A 201 -7.05 -11.22 13.04
CA SER A 201 -7.40 -10.55 14.29
C SER A 201 -8.91 -10.40 14.42
N ALA A 202 -9.42 -10.51 15.62
CA ALA A 202 -10.84 -10.26 15.94
C ALA A 202 -11.17 -8.75 16.09
N THR A 203 -10.24 -7.86 15.75
CA THR A 203 -10.44 -6.41 15.89
C THR A 203 -11.21 -5.83 14.70
N LYS A 204 -12.14 -4.88 14.98
CA LYS A 204 -12.93 -4.23 13.93
C LYS A 204 -12.04 -3.64 12.84
N GLY A 205 -12.32 -3.95 11.58
CA GLY A 205 -11.59 -3.47 10.41
C GLY A 205 -12.11 -4.12 9.13
N LEU A 206 -11.64 -3.65 7.96
CA LEU A 206 -12.07 -4.17 6.65
C LEU A 206 -11.71 -5.65 6.48
N GLY A 207 -10.51 -6.04 6.94
CA GLY A 207 -10.08 -7.45 6.89
C GLY A 207 -10.93 -8.36 7.78
N GLN A 208 -11.39 -7.86 8.94
CA GLN A 208 -12.31 -8.61 9.80
C GLN A 208 -13.69 -8.76 9.15
N VAL A 209 -14.27 -7.69 8.59
CA VAL A 209 -15.57 -7.76 7.90
C VAL A 209 -15.51 -8.75 6.73
N LEU A 210 -14.39 -8.77 5.98
CA LEU A 210 -14.16 -9.75 4.93
C LEU A 210 -14.12 -11.18 5.48
N THR A 211 -13.43 -11.40 6.60
CA THR A 211 -13.33 -12.73 7.25
C THR A 211 -14.68 -13.21 7.75
N VAL A 212 -15.47 -12.32 8.37
CA VAL A 212 -16.85 -12.65 8.81
C VAL A 212 -17.73 -13.07 7.63
N GLY A 213 -17.70 -12.32 6.52
CA GLY A 213 -18.42 -12.71 5.29
C GLY A 213 -18.03 -14.10 4.80
N ARG A 214 -16.72 -14.41 4.81
CA ARG A 214 -16.23 -15.75 4.45
C ARG A 214 -16.72 -16.84 5.40
N GLU A 215 -16.72 -16.61 6.70
CA GLU A 215 -17.14 -17.57 7.72
C GLU A 215 -18.65 -17.82 7.67
N LEU A 216 -19.44 -16.81 7.36
CA LEU A 216 -20.89 -16.92 7.16
C LEU A 216 -21.27 -17.48 5.79
N GLY A 217 -20.31 -17.65 4.87
CA GLY A 217 -20.57 -18.09 3.50
C GLY A 217 -21.22 -17.00 2.63
N ASP A 218 -21.21 -15.74 3.09
CA ASP A 218 -21.70 -14.58 2.32
C ASP A 218 -20.61 -14.05 1.39
N ILE A 219 -20.53 -14.63 0.20
CA ILE A 219 -19.58 -14.21 -0.82
C ILE A 219 -19.90 -12.82 -1.38
N SER A 220 -21.16 -12.37 -1.31
CA SER A 220 -21.53 -11.00 -1.69
C SER A 220 -20.83 -9.97 -0.78
N GLN A 221 -20.81 -10.23 0.52
CA GLN A 221 -20.07 -9.40 1.49
C GLN A 221 -18.55 -9.44 1.21
N VAL A 222 -17.98 -10.61 0.98
CA VAL A 222 -16.55 -10.76 0.67
C VAL A 222 -16.19 -9.95 -0.56
N MET A 223 -16.90 -10.12 -1.67
CA MET A 223 -16.64 -9.37 -2.92
C MET A 223 -16.89 -7.88 -2.76
N GLY A 224 -17.93 -7.48 -2.04
CA GLY A 224 -18.21 -6.08 -1.74
C GLY A 224 -17.05 -5.41 -0.98
N ILE A 225 -16.55 -6.05 0.08
CA ILE A 225 -15.41 -5.53 0.84
C ILE A 225 -14.13 -5.52 0.02
N MET A 226 -13.88 -6.53 -0.84
CA MET A 226 -12.75 -6.51 -1.77
C MET A 226 -12.80 -5.30 -2.72
N ILE A 227 -13.97 -4.97 -3.26
CA ILE A 227 -14.16 -3.77 -4.10
C ILE A 227 -13.86 -2.50 -3.29
N VAL A 228 -14.36 -2.39 -2.07
CA VAL A 228 -14.06 -1.23 -1.18
C VAL A 228 -12.57 -1.11 -0.93
N ILE A 229 -11.87 -2.20 -0.63
CA ILE A 229 -10.42 -2.21 -0.42
C ILE A 229 -9.67 -1.71 -1.66
N ILE A 230 -10.05 -2.19 -2.86
CA ILE A 230 -9.46 -1.74 -4.13
C ILE A 230 -9.70 -0.25 -4.36
N LEU A 231 -10.93 0.22 -4.16
CA LEU A 231 -11.29 1.63 -4.34
C LEU A 231 -10.53 2.54 -3.39
N LEU A 232 -10.45 2.18 -2.11
CA LEU A 232 -9.67 2.95 -1.12
C LEU A 232 -8.19 2.99 -1.49
N GLY A 233 -7.58 1.84 -1.84
CA GLY A 233 -6.19 1.78 -2.28
C GLY A 233 -5.93 2.68 -3.49
N PHE A 234 -6.80 2.62 -4.49
CA PHE A 234 -6.72 3.47 -5.69
C PHE A 234 -6.89 4.97 -5.38
N ILE A 235 -7.84 5.33 -4.52
CA ILE A 235 -8.07 6.71 -4.12
C ILE A 235 -6.83 7.29 -3.43
N PHE A 236 -6.25 6.55 -2.48
CA PHE A 236 -5.04 6.98 -1.80
C PHE A 236 -3.83 7.09 -2.74
N ASP A 237 -3.62 6.10 -3.61
CA ASP A 237 -2.54 6.17 -4.59
C ASP A 237 -2.64 7.42 -5.46
N LYS A 238 -3.82 7.68 -6.01
CA LYS A 238 -4.06 8.80 -6.92
C LYS A 238 -4.02 10.17 -6.23
N LEU A 239 -4.62 10.28 -5.03
CA LEU A 239 -4.73 11.57 -4.34
C LEU A 239 -3.45 11.98 -3.62
N VAL A 240 -2.67 11.02 -3.13
CA VAL A 240 -1.47 11.29 -2.34
C VAL A 240 -0.22 11.07 -3.20
N PHE A 241 0.03 9.85 -3.64
CA PHE A 241 1.31 9.53 -4.27
C PHE A 241 1.47 10.09 -5.68
N GLU A 242 0.44 10.02 -6.53
CA GLU A 242 0.53 10.56 -7.89
C GLU A 242 0.75 12.09 -7.89
N LYS A 243 0.06 12.80 -6.96
CA LYS A 243 0.27 14.25 -6.82
C LYS A 243 1.65 14.59 -6.26
N LEU A 244 2.10 13.83 -5.25
CA LEU A 244 3.40 14.04 -4.64
C LEU A 244 4.53 13.78 -5.64
N GLU A 245 4.47 12.65 -6.34
CA GLU A 245 5.44 12.26 -7.36
C GLU A 245 5.51 13.30 -8.48
N ARG A 246 4.38 13.68 -9.06
CA ARG A 246 4.31 14.70 -10.12
C ARG A 246 4.88 16.05 -9.66
N ASN A 247 4.53 16.50 -8.45
CA ASN A 247 5.01 17.78 -7.94
C ASN A 247 6.54 17.80 -7.74
N ILE A 248 7.11 16.67 -7.33
CA ILE A 248 8.57 16.59 -7.11
C ILE A 248 9.31 16.39 -8.42
N ARG A 249 8.80 15.57 -9.34
CA ARG A 249 9.38 15.42 -10.68
C ARG A 249 9.40 16.75 -11.42
N TYR A 250 8.33 17.54 -11.31
CA TYR A 250 8.27 18.89 -11.85
C TYR A 250 9.33 19.82 -11.21
N LYS A 251 9.46 19.83 -9.87
CA LYS A 251 10.47 20.63 -9.17
C LYS A 251 11.91 20.22 -9.50
N CYS A 252 12.14 18.94 -9.81
CA CYS A 252 13.44 18.42 -10.22
C CYS A 252 13.72 18.59 -11.72
N GLY A 253 12.81 19.22 -12.49
CA GLY A 253 12.98 19.43 -13.93
C GLY A 253 12.88 18.14 -14.78
N LEU A 254 12.30 17.08 -14.22
CA LEU A 254 12.14 15.80 -14.91
C LEU A 254 10.82 15.68 -15.71
N GLU A 255 9.89 16.60 -15.49
CA GLU A 255 8.65 16.73 -16.26
C GLU A 255 8.36 18.20 -16.60
N VAL A 256 7.89 18.44 -17.81
CA VAL A 256 7.37 19.75 -18.27
C VAL A 256 5.87 19.79 -17.96
N LYS A 257 5.38 20.97 -17.58
CA LYS A 257 3.98 21.22 -17.21
C LYS A 257 3.03 21.06 -18.39
#